data_556822fe72f6560538a205ea42092f67
#
_entry.id   556822fe72f6560538a205ea42092f67
#
_cell.length_a   1.000
_cell.length_b   1.000
_cell.length_c   1.000
_cell.angle_alpha   90.00
_cell.angle_beta   90.00
_cell.angle_gamma   90.00
#
_symmetry.space_group_name_H-M   'P 1'
#
loop_
_entity.id
_entity.type
_entity.pdbx_description
1 polymer ?
#
loop_
_entity_poly.entity_id
_entity_poly.type
_entity_poly.pdbx_seq_one_letter_code
_entity_poly.pdbx_strand_id
1 'polypeptide(L)'
;EGDPVHREIAKALGANLYIPRLFGHGLEEAEPMLNFDNDSYWESAKEALEVAKQLGDRVILLGTSHGGALSLSLSSDPNIAALCLYGPNIAVFDPLSKLLSKPWGLQIARFAKGGNYHEMRGASDEKKNYWTAKIRLESLTHMQKFLDLTMKKSTFKKIEIPVFIGYYYKNDSLQDKVVSVPAMLKMFDQLGTPNALKFKKAFPNAGDHVITSYLSTEHYDEVTEETLRFLRKVLKG
;
A
#
# COMPACT_ATOMS: atom_id res chain seq x y z
N GLU A 1 1.13 9.57 0.60
CA GLU A 1 0.36 8.82 1.62
C GLU A 1 1.20 8.51 2.89
N GLY A 2 2.50 8.58 2.83
CA GLY A 2 3.39 8.21 3.93
C GLY A 2 3.89 9.37 4.81
N ASP A 3 3.56 10.61 4.51
CA ASP A 3 4.04 11.77 5.26
C ASP A 3 3.04 12.12 6.39
N PRO A 4 3.49 12.31 7.65
CA PRO A 4 4.90 12.44 8.07
C PRO A 4 5.60 11.14 8.48
N VAL A 5 4.89 10.02 8.63
CA VAL A 5 5.40 8.77 9.21
C VAL A 5 6.70 8.29 8.55
N HIS A 6 6.74 8.23 7.22
CA HIS A 6 7.94 7.78 6.50
C HIS A 6 9.16 8.68 6.76
N ARG A 7 8.94 10.00 6.82
CA ARG A 7 9.98 11.00 7.08
C ARG A 7 10.53 10.89 8.50
N GLU A 8 9.65 10.72 9.48
CA GLU A 8 10.03 10.56 10.89
C GLU A 8 10.78 9.25 11.13
N ILE A 9 10.35 8.15 10.49
CA ILE A 9 11.05 6.87 10.55
C ILE A 9 12.47 7.01 9.99
N ALA A 10 12.62 7.58 8.79
CA ALA A 10 13.92 7.77 8.16
C ALA A 10 14.84 8.62 9.04
N LYS A 11 14.34 9.74 9.57
CA LYS A 11 15.08 10.62 10.50
C LYS A 11 15.52 9.89 11.77
N ALA A 12 14.63 9.11 12.37
CA ALA A 12 14.91 8.39 13.62
C ALA A 12 15.90 7.22 13.46
N LEU A 13 16.05 6.71 12.23
CA LEU A 13 17.01 5.67 11.88
C LEU A 13 18.32 6.22 11.30
N GLY A 14 18.40 7.53 11.03
CA GLY A 14 19.53 8.12 10.31
C GLY A 14 19.64 7.61 8.86
N ALA A 15 18.50 7.26 8.26
CA ALA A 15 18.44 6.68 6.92
C ALA A 15 18.11 7.72 5.85
N ASN A 16 18.57 7.49 4.62
CA ASN A 16 18.10 8.23 3.47
C ASN A 16 16.65 7.88 3.17
N LEU A 17 15.86 8.87 2.74
CA LEU A 17 14.46 8.67 2.34
C LEU A 17 14.29 9.00 0.87
N TYR A 18 13.78 8.05 0.11
CA TYR A 18 13.35 8.26 -1.27
C TYR A 18 11.86 7.98 -1.39
N ILE A 19 11.10 8.97 -1.83
CA ILE A 19 9.67 8.88 -2.08
C ILE A 19 9.45 8.99 -3.60
N PRO A 20 9.32 7.87 -4.32
CA PRO A 20 9.18 7.90 -5.76
C PRO A 20 7.78 8.37 -6.17
N ARG A 21 7.70 9.07 -7.29
CA ARG A 21 6.46 9.27 -8.03
C ARG A 21 6.29 8.09 -8.99
N LEU A 22 5.41 7.18 -8.66
CA LEU A 22 5.13 6.01 -9.50
C LEU A 22 4.31 6.39 -10.74
N PHE A 23 4.40 5.58 -11.80
CA PHE A 23 3.69 5.80 -13.05
C PHE A 23 2.19 6.05 -12.83
N GLY A 24 1.63 7.01 -13.55
CA GLY A 24 0.23 7.42 -13.48
C GLY A 24 -0.18 8.23 -12.25
N HIS A 25 0.72 8.44 -11.27
CA HIS A 25 0.41 9.19 -10.06
C HIS A 25 1.01 10.60 -10.09
N GLY A 26 0.36 11.55 -9.38
CA GLY A 26 0.89 12.90 -9.16
C GLY A 26 1.02 13.73 -10.43
N LEU A 27 0.16 13.50 -11.42
CA LEU A 27 0.05 14.27 -12.65
C LEU A 27 -1.28 15.00 -12.66
N GLU A 28 -1.26 16.24 -13.13
CA GLU A 28 -2.48 16.98 -13.45
C GLU A 28 -2.87 16.64 -14.89
N GLU A 29 -3.90 15.82 -15.03
CA GLU A 29 -4.40 15.32 -16.31
C GLU A 29 -5.89 15.60 -16.45
N ALA A 30 -6.35 15.92 -17.66
CA ALA A 30 -7.78 16.07 -17.95
C ALA A 30 -8.57 14.77 -17.67
N GLU A 31 -7.93 13.62 -17.90
CA GLU A 31 -8.46 12.28 -17.68
C GLU A 31 -7.55 11.49 -16.70
N PRO A 32 -7.63 11.75 -15.38
CA PRO A 32 -6.68 11.21 -14.42
C PRO A 32 -6.59 9.69 -14.44
N MET A 33 -5.39 9.17 -14.62
CA MET A 33 -5.07 7.74 -14.68
C MET A 33 -5.76 6.96 -15.81
N LEU A 34 -6.21 7.62 -16.89
CA LEU A 34 -6.78 6.92 -18.05
C LEU A 34 -5.78 5.94 -18.69
N ASN A 35 -4.53 6.37 -18.79
CA ASN A 35 -3.44 5.61 -19.42
C ASN A 35 -2.65 4.76 -18.41
N PHE A 36 -3.18 4.58 -17.20
CA PHE A 36 -2.54 3.73 -16.20
C PHE A 36 -2.53 2.27 -16.67
N ASP A 37 -1.35 1.64 -16.63
CA ASP A 37 -1.16 0.23 -16.91
C ASP A 37 -0.21 -0.43 -15.90
N ASN A 38 -0.33 -1.75 -15.76
CA ASN A 38 0.44 -2.51 -14.78
C ASN A 38 1.92 -2.64 -15.13
N ASP A 39 2.26 -2.71 -16.41
CA ASP A 39 3.65 -2.93 -16.83
C ASP A 39 4.48 -1.68 -16.55
N SER A 40 4.00 -0.50 -16.97
CA SER A 40 4.64 0.78 -16.66
C SER A 40 4.68 1.07 -15.16
N TYR A 41 3.60 0.72 -14.43
CA TYR A 41 3.56 0.87 -12.99
C TYR A 41 4.59 -0.03 -12.28
N TRP A 42 4.72 -1.29 -12.71
CA TRP A 42 5.71 -2.23 -12.20
C TRP A 42 7.15 -1.79 -12.54
N GLU A 43 7.40 -1.36 -13.78
CA GLU A 43 8.72 -0.84 -14.16
C GLU A 43 9.10 0.39 -13.31
N SER A 44 8.20 1.34 -13.11
CA SER A 44 8.47 2.51 -12.27
C SER A 44 8.80 2.14 -10.81
N ALA A 45 8.22 1.06 -10.29
CA ALA A 45 8.54 0.56 -8.96
C ALA A 45 9.92 -0.11 -8.89
N LYS A 46 10.32 -0.83 -9.93
CA LYS A 46 11.68 -1.41 -10.04
C LYS A 46 12.73 -0.31 -10.19
N GLU A 47 12.49 0.68 -11.02
CA GLU A 47 13.38 1.86 -11.15
C GLU A 47 13.56 2.56 -9.81
N ALA A 48 12.46 2.75 -9.07
CA ALA A 48 12.51 3.34 -7.73
C ALA A 48 13.35 2.51 -6.76
N LEU A 49 13.28 1.18 -6.82
CA LEU A 49 14.13 0.29 -6.02
C LEU A 49 15.61 0.43 -6.42
N GLU A 50 15.91 0.48 -7.72
CA GLU A 50 17.29 0.69 -8.18
C GLU A 50 17.88 2.04 -7.71
N VAL A 51 17.08 3.11 -7.70
CA VAL A 51 17.50 4.39 -7.10
C VAL A 51 17.74 4.24 -5.60
N ALA A 52 16.85 3.57 -4.87
CA ALA A 52 17.01 3.36 -3.42
C ALA A 52 18.31 2.59 -3.09
N LYS A 53 18.69 1.61 -3.91
CA LYS A 53 19.93 0.84 -3.79
C LYS A 53 21.21 1.69 -3.99
N GLN A 54 21.10 2.82 -4.69
CA GLN A 54 22.21 3.78 -4.80
C GLN A 54 22.32 4.70 -3.58
N LEU A 55 21.27 4.79 -2.77
CA LEU A 55 21.22 5.64 -1.59
C LEU A 55 21.62 4.93 -0.30
N GLY A 56 21.76 3.60 -0.32
CA GLY A 56 22.14 2.83 0.85
C GLY A 56 22.24 1.33 0.57
N ASP A 57 23.04 0.63 1.37
CA ASP A 57 23.33 -0.80 1.21
C ASP A 57 22.14 -1.72 1.52
N ARG A 58 21.22 -1.24 2.34
CA ARG A 58 20.02 -1.97 2.78
C ARG A 58 18.78 -1.12 2.55
N VAL A 59 17.77 -1.67 1.90
CA VAL A 59 16.53 -0.97 1.59
C VAL A 59 15.41 -1.45 2.51
N ILE A 60 14.68 -0.52 3.10
CA ILE A 60 13.43 -0.79 3.82
C ILE A 60 12.30 -0.26 2.94
N LEU A 61 11.37 -1.13 2.56
CA LEU A 61 10.18 -0.68 1.82
C LEU A 61 9.06 -0.32 2.80
N LEU A 62 8.58 0.92 2.69
CA LEU A 62 7.39 1.39 3.40
C LEU A 62 6.28 1.57 2.37
N GLY A 63 5.25 0.73 2.43
CA GLY A 63 4.19 0.70 1.42
C GLY A 63 2.80 0.84 2.01
N THR A 64 2.05 1.86 1.56
CA THR A 64 0.65 2.06 1.94
C THR A 64 -0.26 1.52 0.83
N SER A 65 -1.34 0.82 1.19
CA SER A 65 -2.38 0.38 0.25
C SER A 65 -1.82 -0.44 -0.93
N HIS A 66 -2.00 0.02 -2.16
CA HIS A 66 -1.47 -0.63 -3.36
C HIS A 66 0.07 -0.62 -3.41
N GLY A 67 0.72 0.39 -2.79
CA GLY A 67 2.17 0.39 -2.56
C GLY A 67 2.63 -0.76 -1.66
N GLY A 68 1.79 -1.22 -0.73
CA GLY A 68 2.04 -2.43 0.05
C GLY A 68 2.03 -3.70 -0.81
N ALA A 69 1.12 -3.80 -1.80
CA ALA A 69 1.10 -4.91 -2.75
C ALA A 69 2.36 -4.91 -3.66
N LEU A 70 2.81 -3.73 -4.10
CA LEU A 70 4.08 -3.58 -4.82
C LEU A 70 5.26 -4.02 -3.96
N SER A 71 5.35 -3.57 -2.71
CA SER A 71 6.42 -3.92 -1.78
C SER A 71 6.52 -5.44 -1.57
N LEU A 72 5.37 -6.12 -1.42
CA LEU A 72 5.33 -7.59 -1.35
C LEU A 72 5.85 -8.25 -2.64
N SER A 73 5.54 -7.66 -3.79
CA SER A 73 5.98 -8.20 -5.10
C SER A 73 7.48 -7.97 -5.36
N LEU A 74 8.06 -6.89 -4.83
CA LEU A 74 9.50 -6.57 -4.92
C LEU A 74 10.35 -7.34 -3.91
N SER A 75 9.76 -7.95 -2.90
CA SER A 75 10.44 -8.50 -1.70
C SER A 75 11.49 -9.58 -1.97
N SER A 76 11.60 -10.09 -3.19
CA SER A 76 12.63 -11.06 -3.60
C SER A 76 14.01 -10.44 -3.89
N ASP A 77 14.11 -9.11 -3.97
CA ASP A 77 15.41 -8.45 -4.13
C ASP A 77 16.24 -8.58 -2.85
N PRO A 78 17.49 -9.07 -2.94
CA PRO A 78 18.32 -9.35 -1.76
C PRO A 78 18.74 -8.11 -0.97
N ASN A 79 18.63 -6.91 -1.53
CA ASN A 79 18.94 -5.67 -0.84
C ASN A 79 17.80 -5.21 0.08
N ILE A 80 16.61 -5.83 -0.01
CA ILE A 80 15.47 -5.48 0.84
C ILE A 80 15.63 -6.12 2.21
N ALA A 81 15.84 -5.29 3.22
CA ALA A 81 16.08 -5.70 4.60
C ALA A 81 14.80 -5.91 5.42
N ALA A 82 13.73 -5.18 5.10
CA ALA A 82 12.45 -5.28 5.79
C ALA A 82 11.30 -4.66 4.97
N LEU A 83 10.08 -5.12 5.24
CA LEU A 83 8.84 -4.52 4.74
C LEU A 83 8.05 -3.91 5.90
N CYS A 84 7.59 -2.67 5.74
CA CYS A 84 6.61 -2.02 6.60
C CYS A 84 5.38 -1.67 5.76
N LEU A 85 4.29 -2.37 5.98
CA LEU A 85 3.09 -2.34 5.15
C LEU A 85 1.94 -1.72 5.93
N TYR A 86 1.32 -0.68 5.38
CA TYR A 86 0.24 0.06 6.03
C TYR A 86 -1.05 -0.11 5.22
N GLY A 87 -2.03 -0.83 5.78
CA GLY A 87 -3.25 -1.20 5.07
C GLY A 87 -2.96 -1.82 3.69
N PRO A 88 -2.06 -2.83 3.56
CA PRO A 88 -1.66 -3.32 2.24
C PRO A 88 -2.86 -3.88 1.47
N ASN A 89 -2.99 -3.50 0.20
CA ASN A 89 -4.07 -3.96 -0.64
C ASN A 89 -3.83 -5.40 -1.11
N ILE A 90 -4.22 -6.36 -0.29
CA ILE A 90 -4.22 -7.79 -0.64
C ILE A 90 -5.51 -8.16 -1.39
N ALA A 91 -6.59 -7.53 -1.00
CA ALA A 91 -7.89 -7.55 -1.67
C ALA A 91 -8.67 -6.30 -1.27
N VAL A 92 -9.45 -5.76 -2.18
CA VAL A 92 -10.37 -4.65 -1.91
C VAL A 92 -11.45 -5.10 -0.93
N PHE A 93 -11.94 -4.17 -0.08
CA PHE A 93 -12.98 -4.45 0.91
C PHE A 93 -14.28 -4.95 0.24
N ASP A 94 -14.70 -4.30 -0.84
CA ASP A 94 -15.87 -4.72 -1.61
C ASP A 94 -15.53 -5.94 -2.47
N PRO A 95 -16.11 -7.12 -2.22
CA PRO A 95 -15.81 -8.33 -2.99
C PRO A 95 -16.22 -8.23 -4.47
N LEU A 96 -17.14 -7.33 -4.83
CA LEU A 96 -17.53 -7.10 -6.22
C LEU A 96 -16.40 -6.49 -7.06
N SER A 97 -15.39 -5.87 -6.42
CA SER A 97 -14.20 -5.37 -7.11
C SER A 97 -13.48 -6.44 -7.95
N LYS A 98 -13.60 -7.72 -7.59
CA LYS A 98 -13.06 -8.85 -8.37
C LYS A 98 -13.63 -8.95 -9.78
N LEU A 99 -14.79 -8.36 -10.02
CA LEU A 99 -15.40 -8.31 -11.35
C LEU A 99 -14.65 -7.36 -12.29
N LEU A 100 -13.93 -6.36 -11.74
CA LEU A 100 -13.19 -5.36 -12.52
C LEU A 100 -12.15 -5.99 -13.47
N SER A 101 -11.52 -7.09 -13.07
CA SER A 101 -10.53 -7.80 -13.89
C SER A 101 -11.15 -8.83 -14.87
N LYS A 102 -12.48 -9.02 -14.83
CA LYS A 102 -13.19 -10.02 -15.65
C LYS A 102 -13.72 -9.40 -16.95
N PRO A 103 -14.08 -10.22 -17.96
CA PRO A 103 -14.76 -9.73 -19.15
C PRO A 103 -15.99 -8.87 -18.75
N TRP A 104 -16.16 -7.73 -19.41
CA TRP A 104 -17.23 -6.74 -19.14
C TRP A 104 -17.13 -6.04 -17.77
N GLY A 105 -16.08 -6.27 -16.96
CA GLY A 105 -15.94 -5.68 -15.61
C GLY A 105 -15.96 -4.16 -15.63
N LEU A 106 -15.27 -3.53 -16.58
CA LEU A 106 -15.29 -2.08 -16.75
C LEU A 106 -16.70 -1.55 -17.10
N GLN A 107 -17.42 -2.21 -17.98
CA GLN A 107 -18.78 -1.81 -18.38
C GLN A 107 -19.76 -1.92 -17.21
N ILE A 108 -19.65 -3.00 -16.42
CA ILE A 108 -20.43 -3.20 -15.20
C ILE A 108 -20.11 -2.09 -14.19
N ALA A 109 -18.84 -1.77 -14.00
CA ALA A 109 -18.42 -0.70 -13.08
C ALA A 109 -18.94 0.67 -13.53
N ARG A 110 -18.87 0.99 -14.83
CA ARG A 110 -19.42 2.23 -15.39
C ARG A 110 -20.92 2.34 -15.18
N PHE A 111 -21.65 1.25 -15.40
CA PHE A 111 -23.09 1.20 -15.12
C PHE A 111 -23.39 1.42 -13.65
N ALA A 112 -22.71 0.70 -12.75
CA ALA A 112 -22.91 0.81 -11.30
C ALA A 112 -22.54 2.18 -10.72
N LYS A 113 -21.53 2.86 -11.31
CA LYS A 113 -21.08 4.20 -10.90
C LYS A 113 -21.84 5.33 -11.61
N GLY A 114 -22.58 5.05 -12.66
CA GLY A 114 -23.27 6.06 -13.48
C GLY A 114 -22.28 6.93 -14.29
N GLY A 115 -21.08 6.42 -14.63
CA GLY A 115 -20.07 7.19 -15.35
C GLY A 115 -18.72 6.49 -15.44
N ASN A 116 -17.71 7.25 -15.87
CA ASN A 116 -16.36 6.73 -16.15
C ASN A 116 -15.38 6.89 -14.99
N TYR A 117 -15.81 7.43 -13.84
CA TYR A 117 -14.91 7.82 -12.78
C TYR A 117 -15.22 7.14 -11.45
N HIS A 118 -14.17 6.92 -10.70
CA HIS A 118 -14.23 6.68 -9.27
C HIS A 118 -13.82 7.95 -8.54
N GLU A 119 -14.65 8.39 -7.58
CA GLU A 119 -14.39 9.58 -6.77
C GLU A 119 -14.20 9.18 -5.31
N MET A 120 -13.16 9.73 -4.68
CA MET A 120 -12.89 9.56 -3.25
C MET A 120 -13.93 10.35 -2.46
N ARG A 121 -14.72 9.65 -1.65
CA ARG A 121 -15.74 10.28 -0.81
C ARG A 121 -15.10 10.90 0.44
N GLY A 122 -15.57 12.09 0.82
CA GLY A 122 -15.17 12.72 2.09
C GLY A 122 -13.74 13.26 2.15
N ALA A 123 -13.04 13.35 1.03
CA ALA A 123 -11.73 13.99 0.99
C ALA A 123 -11.86 15.50 1.26
N SER A 124 -11.11 16.01 2.24
CA SER A 124 -10.97 17.45 2.48
C SER A 124 -10.33 18.15 1.27
N ASP A 125 -10.51 19.46 1.14
CA ASP A 125 -9.87 20.22 0.05
C ASP A 125 -8.34 20.18 0.18
N GLU A 126 -7.80 20.17 1.39
CA GLU A 126 -6.38 19.97 1.64
C GLU A 126 -5.91 18.59 1.13
N LYS A 127 -6.66 17.52 1.42
CA LYS A 127 -6.33 16.16 0.94
C LYS A 127 -6.31 16.09 -0.59
N LYS A 128 -7.22 16.78 -1.29
CA LYS A 128 -7.28 16.83 -2.76
C LYS A 128 -6.04 17.46 -3.39
N ASN A 129 -5.30 18.33 -2.68
CA ASN A 129 -4.04 18.89 -3.17
C ASN A 129 -2.91 17.85 -3.28
N TYR A 130 -3.03 16.73 -2.56
CA TYR A 130 -2.01 15.67 -2.48
C TYR A 130 -2.45 14.34 -3.07
N TRP A 131 -3.76 14.14 -3.27
CA TRP A 131 -4.34 12.94 -3.84
C TRP A 131 -5.15 13.23 -5.09
N THR A 132 -5.00 12.40 -6.09
CA THR A 132 -5.91 12.38 -7.24
C THR A 132 -7.25 11.83 -6.77
N ALA A 133 -8.14 12.72 -6.31
CA ALA A 133 -9.42 12.35 -5.70
C ALA A 133 -10.46 11.78 -6.70
N LYS A 134 -10.24 12.00 -8.00
CA LYS A 134 -11.09 11.51 -9.09
C LYS A 134 -10.20 10.82 -10.12
N ILE A 135 -10.45 9.53 -10.36
CA ILE A 135 -9.68 8.70 -11.29
C ILE A 135 -10.59 7.95 -12.26
N ARG A 136 -10.05 7.61 -13.40
CA ARG A 136 -10.75 6.79 -14.41
C ARG A 136 -10.92 5.36 -13.91
N LEU A 137 -12.08 4.74 -14.21
CA LEU A 137 -12.37 3.36 -13.83
C LEU A 137 -11.47 2.33 -14.52
N GLU A 138 -10.87 2.70 -15.65
CA GLU A 138 -9.86 1.89 -16.34
C GLU A 138 -8.69 1.55 -15.43
N SER A 139 -8.20 2.52 -14.66
CA SER A 139 -7.09 2.28 -13.73
C SER A 139 -7.43 1.23 -12.65
N LEU A 140 -8.69 1.22 -12.17
CA LEU A 140 -9.12 0.23 -11.18
C LEU A 140 -9.15 -1.19 -11.77
N THR A 141 -9.42 -1.35 -13.07
CA THR A 141 -9.35 -2.67 -13.72
C THR A 141 -7.92 -3.19 -13.78
N HIS A 142 -6.96 -2.31 -14.07
CA HIS A 142 -5.53 -2.65 -14.04
C HIS A 142 -5.05 -2.95 -12.62
N MET A 143 -5.41 -2.13 -11.63
CA MET A 143 -5.07 -2.37 -10.23
C MET A 143 -5.62 -3.71 -9.72
N GLN A 144 -6.89 -4.03 -10.02
CA GLN A 144 -7.47 -5.32 -9.64
C GLN A 144 -6.75 -6.49 -10.32
N LYS A 145 -6.41 -6.36 -11.61
CA LYS A 145 -5.65 -7.38 -12.34
C LYS A 145 -4.26 -7.59 -11.73
N PHE A 146 -3.59 -6.53 -11.27
CA PHE A 146 -2.33 -6.64 -10.55
C PHE A 146 -2.48 -7.50 -9.28
N LEU A 147 -3.51 -7.23 -8.46
CA LEU A 147 -3.78 -8.04 -7.26
C LEU A 147 -4.05 -9.50 -7.58
N ASP A 148 -4.87 -9.79 -8.60
CA ASP A 148 -5.19 -11.15 -9.02
C ASP A 148 -3.96 -11.93 -9.49
N LEU A 149 -2.98 -11.25 -10.08
CA LEU A 149 -1.74 -11.86 -10.56
C LEU A 149 -0.71 -12.07 -9.45
N THR A 150 -0.61 -11.15 -8.50
CA THR A 150 0.51 -11.06 -7.55
C THR A 150 0.14 -11.46 -6.11
N MET A 151 -1.07 -11.18 -5.64
CA MET A 151 -1.47 -11.43 -4.25
C MET A 151 -1.92 -12.88 -4.05
N LYS A 152 -0.96 -13.80 -4.13
CA LYS A 152 -1.18 -15.26 -4.06
C LYS A 152 -0.37 -15.89 -2.93
N LYS A 153 -0.88 -17.01 -2.40
CA LYS A 153 -0.17 -17.81 -1.38
C LYS A 153 1.26 -18.18 -1.80
N SER A 154 1.48 -18.46 -3.10
CA SER A 154 2.81 -18.75 -3.65
C SER A 154 3.78 -17.57 -3.56
N THR A 155 3.29 -16.34 -3.71
CA THR A 155 4.07 -15.11 -3.52
C THR A 155 4.41 -14.94 -2.04
N PHE A 156 3.42 -15.04 -1.16
CA PHE A 156 3.59 -14.81 0.27
C PHE A 156 4.56 -15.80 0.93
N LYS A 157 4.50 -17.07 0.54
CA LYS A 157 5.40 -18.11 1.07
C LYS A 157 6.88 -17.89 0.75
N LYS A 158 7.20 -17.12 -0.28
CA LYS A 158 8.58 -16.80 -0.66
C LYS A 158 9.17 -15.63 0.12
N ILE A 159 8.35 -14.90 0.88
CA ILE A 159 8.78 -13.74 1.65
C ILE A 159 9.28 -14.22 3.00
N GLU A 160 10.59 -14.19 3.19
CA GLU A 160 11.27 -14.67 4.41
C GLU A 160 11.89 -13.54 5.23
N ILE A 161 11.97 -12.33 4.64
CA ILE A 161 12.50 -11.13 5.28
C ILE A 161 11.55 -10.61 6.38
N PRO A 162 12.03 -9.76 7.32
CA PRO A 162 11.19 -9.13 8.33
C PRO A 162 10.00 -8.35 7.76
N VAL A 163 8.79 -8.56 8.32
CA VAL A 163 7.56 -7.90 7.87
C VAL A 163 6.79 -7.30 9.04
N PHE A 164 6.45 -6.02 8.94
CA PHE A 164 5.48 -5.34 9.79
C PHE A 164 4.22 -5.02 9.00
N ILE A 165 3.04 -5.22 9.61
CA ILE A 165 1.74 -4.81 9.05
C ILE A 165 1.01 -3.95 10.06
N GLY A 166 0.72 -2.70 9.68
CA GLY A 166 -0.18 -1.78 10.38
C GLY A 166 -1.50 -1.64 9.63
N TYR A 167 -2.63 -1.62 10.34
CA TYR A 167 -3.93 -1.48 9.71
C TYR A 167 -4.98 -0.89 10.65
N TYR A 168 -5.98 -0.17 10.10
CA TYR A 168 -7.10 0.31 10.87
C TYR A 168 -8.10 -0.82 11.14
N TYR A 169 -8.31 -1.12 12.41
CA TYR A 169 -9.33 -2.06 12.87
C TYR A 169 -9.67 -1.80 14.36
N LYS A 170 -10.92 -1.53 14.64
CA LYS A 170 -11.47 -1.43 15.99
C LYS A 170 -12.44 -2.59 16.28
N ASN A 171 -13.31 -2.89 15.34
CA ASN A 171 -14.24 -4.02 15.33
C ASN A 171 -14.77 -4.22 13.89
N ASP A 172 -15.63 -5.20 13.65
CA ASP A 172 -16.14 -5.54 12.32
C ASP A 172 -16.91 -4.39 11.63
N SER A 173 -17.53 -3.50 12.40
CA SER A 173 -18.24 -2.33 11.88
C SER A 173 -17.30 -1.14 11.65
N LEU A 174 -16.29 -1.00 12.49
CA LEU A 174 -15.31 0.08 12.51
C LEU A 174 -13.92 -0.46 12.13
N GLN A 175 -13.70 -0.60 10.84
CA GLN A 175 -12.46 -1.10 10.26
C GLN A 175 -12.21 -0.44 8.90
N ASP A 176 -11.06 -0.71 8.32
CA ASP A 176 -10.73 -0.31 6.96
C ASP A 176 -11.83 -0.76 5.98
N LYS A 177 -12.41 0.21 5.25
CA LYS A 177 -13.47 0.01 4.25
C LYS A 177 -12.97 0.14 2.81
N VAL A 178 -11.65 0.31 2.65
CA VAL A 178 -10.97 0.35 1.34
C VAL A 178 -10.41 -1.02 1.00
N VAL A 179 -9.69 -1.63 1.94
CA VAL A 179 -9.06 -2.94 1.77
C VAL A 179 -9.53 -3.95 2.82
N SER A 180 -9.47 -5.22 2.48
CA SER A 180 -9.97 -6.32 3.32
C SER A 180 -9.00 -6.66 4.45
N VAL A 181 -9.32 -6.33 5.69
CA VAL A 181 -8.56 -6.74 6.88
C VAL A 181 -8.44 -8.27 6.98
N PRO A 182 -9.51 -9.07 6.77
CA PRO A 182 -9.37 -10.53 6.79
C PRO A 182 -8.38 -11.06 5.73
N ALA A 183 -8.31 -10.43 4.53
CA ALA A 183 -7.35 -10.83 3.51
C ALA A 183 -5.91 -10.50 3.92
N MET A 184 -5.67 -9.35 4.55
CA MET A 184 -4.36 -8.98 5.10
C MET A 184 -3.90 -9.98 6.17
N LEU A 185 -4.78 -10.32 7.11
CA LEU A 185 -4.46 -11.26 8.18
C LEU A 185 -4.17 -12.67 7.63
N LYS A 186 -4.96 -13.12 6.65
CA LYS A 186 -4.72 -14.39 5.96
C LYS A 186 -3.37 -14.40 5.22
N MET A 187 -3.02 -13.29 4.56
CA MET A 187 -1.71 -13.13 3.91
C MET A 187 -0.60 -13.21 4.95
N PHE A 188 -0.71 -12.48 6.07
CA PHE A 188 0.27 -12.49 7.16
C PHE A 188 0.57 -13.91 7.68
N ASP A 189 -0.47 -14.72 7.84
CA ASP A 189 -0.32 -16.12 8.29
C ASP A 189 0.35 -17.02 7.21
N GLN A 190 0.32 -16.60 5.95
CA GLN A 190 0.91 -17.30 4.80
C GLN A 190 2.34 -16.88 4.46
N LEU A 191 2.87 -15.83 5.11
CA LEU A 191 4.26 -15.39 4.91
C LEU A 191 5.24 -16.51 5.31
N GLY A 192 6.28 -16.69 4.49
CA GLY A 192 7.43 -17.54 4.82
C GLY A 192 8.30 -16.98 5.95
N THR A 193 8.18 -15.71 6.25
CA THR A 193 8.87 -14.99 7.33
C THR A 193 8.73 -15.74 8.65
N PRO A 194 9.83 -16.04 9.36
CA PRO A 194 9.80 -16.64 10.69
C PRO A 194 8.93 -15.82 11.68
N ASN A 195 8.21 -16.51 12.58
CA ASN A 195 7.31 -15.83 13.52
C ASN A 195 7.99 -14.76 14.38
N ALA A 196 9.28 -14.91 14.69
CA ALA A 196 10.06 -13.93 15.45
C ALA A 196 10.31 -12.61 14.66
N LEU A 197 10.18 -12.64 13.33
CA LEU A 197 10.48 -11.54 12.42
C LEU A 197 9.22 -10.95 11.77
N LYS A 198 8.02 -11.43 12.06
CA LYS A 198 6.77 -10.85 11.52
C LYS A 198 5.88 -10.31 12.63
N PHE A 199 5.39 -9.09 12.42
CA PHE A 199 4.59 -8.36 13.39
C PHE A 199 3.37 -7.74 12.71
N LYS A 200 2.25 -7.73 13.41
CA LYS A 200 1.03 -7.07 12.98
C LYS A 200 0.44 -6.24 14.11
N LYS A 201 -0.07 -5.06 13.79
CA LYS A 201 -0.66 -4.13 14.76
C LYS A 201 -1.93 -3.52 14.19
N ALA A 202 -3.04 -3.68 14.90
CA ALA A 202 -4.25 -2.91 14.65
C ALA A 202 -4.12 -1.53 15.33
N PHE A 203 -4.56 -0.48 14.64
CA PHE A 203 -4.63 0.89 15.13
C PHE A 203 -6.11 1.31 15.25
N PRO A 204 -6.77 1.02 16.37
CA PRO A 204 -8.22 1.20 16.51
C PRO A 204 -8.67 2.66 16.49
N ASN A 205 -7.76 3.59 16.74
CA ASN A 205 -8.03 5.03 16.77
C ASN A 205 -7.71 5.73 15.43
N ALA A 206 -7.10 5.05 14.47
CA ALA A 206 -6.71 5.67 13.21
C ALA A 206 -7.90 6.19 12.39
N GLY A 207 -9.03 5.48 12.41
CA GLY A 207 -10.28 5.95 11.79
C GLY A 207 -10.32 5.98 10.27
N ASP A 208 -9.19 5.82 9.58
CA ASP A 208 -9.04 5.91 8.12
C ASP A 208 -8.16 4.78 7.60
N HIS A 209 -8.27 4.48 6.32
CA HIS A 209 -7.41 3.55 5.60
C HIS A 209 -5.94 3.98 5.57
N VAL A 210 -5.69 5.28 5.34
CA VAL A 210 -4.34 5.85 5.28
C VAL A 210 -3.89 6.24 6.68
N ILE A 211 -3.34 5.28 7.42
CA ILE A 211 -2.93 5.46 8.82
C ILE A 211 -1.59 6.20 8.99
N THR A 212 -0.92 6.57 7.90
CA THR A 212 0.43 7.14 7.89
C THR A 212 0.47 8.63 7.57
N SER A 213 -0.69 9.28 7.42
CA SER A 213 -0.76 10.69 7.04
C SER A 213 -1.63 11.49 8.00
N TYR A 214 -1.13 12.67 8.42
CA TYR A 214 -1.88 13.64 9.23
C TYR A 214 -3.16 14.13 8.52
N LEU A 215 -3.23 14.02 7.18
CA LEU A 215 -4.43 14.36 6.40
C LEU A 215 -5.56 13.33 6.54
N SER A 216 -5.29 12.21 7.18
CA SER A 216 -6.25 11.11 7.33
C SER A 216 -6.49 10.71 8.78
N THR A 217 -5.50 10.89 9.66
CA THR A 217 -5.61 10.51 11.07
C THR A 217 -4.75 11.42 11.96
N GLU A 218 -5.24 11.72 13.16
CA GLU A 218 -4.46 12.40 14.20
C GLU A 218 -3.55 11.43 14.98
N HIS A 219 -3.72 10.10 14.78
CA HIS A 219 -3.01 9.06 15.53
C HIS A 219 -1.83 8.44 14.74
N TYR A 220 -1.25 9.16 13.79
CA TYR A 220 -0.11 8.68 12.99
C TYR A 220 1.17 8.49 13.82
N ASP A 221 1.30 9.16 14.96
CA ASP A 221 2.42 9.00 15.87
C ASP A 221 2.53 7.58 16.42
N GLU A 222 1.40 6.96 16.79
CA GLU A 222 1.36 5.56 17.23
C GLU A 222 1.91 4.61 16.14
N VAL A 223 1.63 4.93 14.87
CA VAL A 223 2.12 4.15 13.72
C VAL A 223 3.64 4.29 13.59
N THR A 224 4.16 5.51 13.73
CA THR A 224 5.60 5.80 13.73
C THR A 224 6.32 5.01 14.84
N GLU A 225 5.82 5.11 16.08
CA GLU A 225 6.42 4.45 17.25
C GLU A 225 6.47 2.92 17.10
N GLU A 226 5.37 2.28 16.69
CA GLU A 226 5.31 0.84 16.54
C GLU A 226 6.20 0.35 15.39
N THR A 227 6.26 1.11 14.30
CA THR A 227 7.16 0.81 13.19
C THR A 227 8.62 0.91 13.60
N LEU A 228 9.00 1.97 14.32
CA LEU A 228 10.37 2.13 14.84
C LEU A 228 10.73 1.03 15.83
N ARG A 229 9.80 0.63 16.71
CA ARG A 229 10.00 -0.49 17.65
C ARG A 229 10.31 -1.79 16.89
N PHE A 230 9.55 -2.07 15.84
CA PHE A 230 9.78 -3.22 14.97
C PHE A 230 11.15 -3.15 14.29
N LEU A 231 11.43 -2.05 13.58
CA LEU A 231 12.67 -1.88 12.80
C LEU A 231 13.91 -1.95 13.69
N ARG A 232 13.91 -1.30 14.85
CA ARG A 232 15.02 -1.37 15.81
C ARG A 232 15.27 -2.80 16.33
N LYS A 233 14.22 -3.62 16.40
CA LYS A 233 14.36 -5.02 16.81
C LYS A 233 15.00 -5.88 15.71
N VAL A 234 14.55 -5.73 14.45
CA VAL A 234 14.95 -6.62 13.35
C VAL A 234 16.21 -6.18 12.60
N LEU A 235 16.62 -4.91 12.73
CA LEU A 235 17.81 -4.36 12.06
C LEU A 235 19.08 -4.43 12.90
N LYS A 236 19.01 -4.80 14.18
CA LYS A 236 20.15 -4.91 15.11
C LYS A 236 21.02 -6.15 14.89
N GLY A 237 20.68 -6.99 13.89
CA GLY A 237 21.44 -8.18 13.51
C GLY A 237 22.44 -7.94 12.38
#